data_99c4f1a1a2ba0da696a80a81438ce4fa
#
_entry.id   99c4f1a1a2ba0da696a80a81438ce4fa
#
_cell.length_a   1.000
_cell.length_b   1.000
_cell.length_c   1.000
_cell.angle_alpha   90.00
_cell.angle_beta   90.00
_cell.angle_gamma   90.00
#
_symmetry.space_group_name_H-M   'P 1'
#
loop_
_entity.id
_entity.type
_entity.pdbx_description
1 polymer ?
#
loop_
_entity_poly.entity_id
_entity_poly.type
_entity_poly.pdbx_seq_one_letter_code
_entity_poly.pdbx_strand_id
1 'polypeptide(L)'
;MAKYFNISGELTQELLAAGDNVRVGGISLTNIHATTMCTVDLYIEKRLTGKFYLLKGVELPIGATLIHNMAFSNATGEFGLYIKLTKSATETPTVDVILR
;
A
#
# COMPACT_ATOMS: atom_id res chain seq x y z
N MET A 1 5.21 -15.70 3.06
CA MET A 1 4.99 -15.58 1.61
C MET A 1 5.15 -14.14 1.20
N ALA A 2 5.89 -13.87 0.14
CA ALA A 2 6.09 -12.51 -0.35
C ALA A 2 5.21 -12.26 -1.57
N LYS A 3 4.67 -11.05 -1.66
CA LYS A 3 3.92 -10.59 -2.83
C LYS A 3 4.54 -9.29 -3.33
N TYR A 4 4.56 -9.10 -4.63
CA TYR A 4 5.22 -7.98 -5.29
C TYR A 4 4.23 -7.27 -6.21
N PHE A 5 4.23 -5.93 -6.14
CA PHE A 5 3.32 -5.12 -6.96
C PHE A 5 4.06 -3.93 -7.54
N ASN A 6 3.71 -3.58 -8.78
CA ASN A 6 4.07 -2.31 -9.39
C ASN A 6 2.79 -1.49 -9.47
N ILE A 7 2.68 -0.46 -8.66
CA ILE A 7 1.48 0.37 -8.59
C ILE A 7 1.70 1.64 -9.39
N SER A 8 0.80 1.93 -10.30
CA SER A 8 0.86 3.12 -11.14
C SER A 8 -0.52 3.77 -11.19
N GLY A 9 -0.56 5.10 -11.03
CA GLY A 9 -1.79 5.85 -11.07
C GLY A 9 -2.36 6.13 -9.69
N GLU A 10 -3.49 6.85 -9.67
CA GLU A 10 -4.11 7.31 -8.42
C GLU A 10 -5.33 6.50 -8.01
N LEU A 11 -5.70 5.48 -8.76
CA LEU A 11 -6.81 4.61 -8.40
C LEU A 11 -6.44 3.74 -7.21
N THR A 12 -7.42 3.47 -6.36
CA THR A 12 -7.23 2.54 -5.26
C THR A 12 -6.92 1.14 -5.81
N GLN A 13 -5.84 0.54 -5.33
CA GLN A 13 -5.40 -0.78 -5.75
C GLN A 13 -5.55 -1.76 -4.60
N GLU A 14 -6.06 -2.94 -4.89
CA GLU A 14 -6.18 -4.01 -3.91
C GLU A 14 -4.87 -4.79 -3.86
N LEU A 15 -4.25 -4.86 -2.67
CA LEU A 15 -3.04 -5.66 -2.46
C LEU A 15 -3.36 -7.05 -1.94
N LEU A 16 -4.37 -7.14 -1.07
CA LEU A 16 -4.88 -8.41 -0.56
C LEU A 16 -6.40 -8.34 -0.61
N ALA A 17 -7.02 -9.37 -1.14
CA ALA A 17 -8.48 -9.47 -1.16
C ALA A 17 -9.01 -9.90 0.21
N ALA A 18 -10.20 -9.44 0.57
CA ALA A 18 -10.95 -10.01 1.67
C ALA A 18 -11.18 -11.50 1.37
N GLY A 19 -10.88 -12.35 2.31
CA GLY A 19 -10.90 -13.80 2.11
C GLY A 19 -9.53 -14.43 1.97
N ASP A 20 -8.52 -13.63 1.65
CA ASP A 20 -7.13 -14.13 1.60
C ASP A 20 -6.64 -14.40 3.02
N ASN A 21 -6.37 -15.65 3.31
CA ASN A 21 -5.87 -16.06 4.63
C ASN A 21 -4.35 -15.98 4.62
N VAL A 22 -3.81 -14.78 4.79
CA VAL A 22 -2.37 -14.54 4.76
C VAL A 22 -1.93 -13.71 5.96
N ARG A 23 -0.67 -13.85 6.31
CA ARG A 23 -0.02 -13.04 7.34
C ARG A 23 0.98 -12.11 6.67
N VAL A 24 0.94 -10.84 7.03
CA VAL A 24 1.87 -9.83 6.54
C VAL A 24 2.80 -9.46 7.67
N GLY A 25 4.11 -9.67 7.45
CA GLY A 25 5.13 -9.32 8.45
C GLY A 25 5.71 -7.93 8.27
N GLY A 26 5.55 -7.36 7.09
CA GLY A 26 6.03 -6.02 6.80
C GLY A 26 5.71 -5.63 5.38
N ILE A 27 5.73 -4.32 5.13
CA ILE A 27 5.41 -3.73 3.83
C ILE A 27 6.53 -2.77 3.46
N SER A 28 7.02 -2.90 2.23
CA SER A 28 8.04 -2.02 1.67
C SER A 28 7.45 -1.27 0.49
N LEU A 29 7.59 0.05 0.48
CA LEU A 29 7.09 0.94 -0.57
C LEU A 29 8.27 1.75 -1.11
N THR A 30 8.53 1.67 -2.41
CA THR A 30 9.61 2.42 -3.05
C THR A 30 9.04 3.28 -4.17
N ASN A 31 9.28 4.59 -4.08
CA ASN A 31 8.90 5.50 -5.17
C ASN A 31 9.92 5.36 -6.28
N ILE A 32 9.51 4.77 -7.40
CA ILE A 32 10.37 4.56 -8.56
C ILE A 32 10.20 5.63 -9.62
N HIS A 33 9.40 6.66 -9.37
CA HIS A 33 9.25 7.74 -10.33
C HIS A 33 10.55 8.56 -10.42
N ALA A 34 10.88 9.00 -11.64
CA ALA A 34 12.15 9.66 -11.87
C ALA A 34 12.18 11.12 -11.41
N THR A 35 11.02 11.79 -11.35
CA THR A 35 10.98 13.24 -11.21
C THR A 35 9.97 13.76 -10.18
N THR A 36 9.11 12.93 -9.62
CA THR A 36 8.07 13.42 -8.71
C THR A 36 7.89 12.54 -7.50
N MET A 37 7.61 13.16 -6.37
CA MET A 37 7.18 12.47 -5.16
C MET A 37 5.69 12.18 -5.23
N CYS A 38 5.20 11.36 -4.30
CA CYS A 38 3.77 11.13 -4.14
C CYS A 38 3.44 10.97 -2.66
N THR A 39 2.15 10.99 -2.33
CA THR A 39 1.69 10.62 -1.00
C THR A 39 1.00 9.27 -1.07
N VAL A 40 1.05 8.54 0.03
CA VAL A 40 0.53 7.17 0.11
C VAL A 40 -0.49 7.06 1.22
N ASP A 41 -1.63 6.49 0.89
CA ASP A 41 -2.60 5.97 1.84
C ASP A 41 -2.55 4.45 1.76
N LEU A 42 -2.34 3.81 2.89
CA LEU A 42 -2.32 2.35 2.99
C LEU A 42 -3.28 1.97 4.11
N TYR A 43 -4.28 1.17 3.81
CA TYR A 43 -5.29 0.83 4.78
C TYR A 43 -5.80 -0.60 4.61
N ILE A 44 -6.33 -1.14 5.69
CA ILE A 44 -7.13 -2.35 5.65
C ILE A 44 -8.60 -1.96 5.78
N GLU A 45 -9.45 -2.70 5.10
CA GLU A 45 -10.88 -2.45 5.16
C GLU A 45 -11.61 -3.73 5.52
N LYS A 46 -12.37 -3.67 6.60
CA LYS A 46 -13.22 -4.76 7.01
C LYS A 46 -14.62 -4.52 6.44
N ARG A 47 -15.17 -5.53 5.79
CA ARG A 47 -16.49 -5.46 5.18
C ARG A 47 -17.52 -5.04 6.22
N LEU A 48 -18.34 -4.03 5.88
CA LEU A 48 -19.41 -3.48 6.69
C LEU A 48 -18.97 -2.78 7.98
N THR A 49 -17.67 -2.63 8.21
CA THR A 49 -17.16 -1.96 9.41
C THR A 49 -16.43 -0.66 9.08
N GLY A 50 -15.63 -0.65 8.02
CA GLY A 50 -14.92 0.54 7.59
C GLY A 50 -13.43 0.32 7.43
N LYS A 51 -12.72 1.44 7.24
CA LYS A 51 -11.30 1.46 6.93
C LYS A 51 -10.48 1.69 8.20
N PHE A 52 -9.34 1.03 8.26
CA PHE A 52 -8.34 1.27 9.30
C PHE A 52 -7.02 1.58 8.61
N TYR A 53 -6.54 2.81 8.76
CA TYR A 53 -5.34 3.26 8.06
C TYR A 53 -4.08 2.77 8.75
N LEU A 54 -3.18 2.22 7.97
CA LEU A 54 -1.82 1.93 8.39
C LEU A 54 -0.92 3.13 8.11
N LEU A 55 -1.12 3.77 6.96
CA LEU A 55 -0.45 5.00 6.56
C LEU A 55 -1.50 5.93 5.97
N LYS A 56 -1.47 7.19 6.35
CA LYS A 56 -2.41 8.19 5.83
C LYS A 56 -1.65 9.42 5.39
N GLY A 57 -1.68 9.71 4.08
CA GLY A 57 -1.07 10.90 3.51
C GLY A 57 0.43 11.00 3.74
N VAL A 58 1.13 9.87 3.77
CA VAL A 58 2.58 9.85 4.02
C VAL A 58 3.31 10.18 2.74
N GLU A 59 4.22 11.16 2.81
CA GLU A 59 5.03 11.55 1.66
C GLU A 59 6.09 10.49 1.38
N LEU A 60 6.22 10.13 0.10
CA LEU A 60 7.21 9.18 -0.36
C LEU A 60 8.10 9.89 -1.39
N PRO A 61 9.29 10.36 -0.97
CA PRO A 61 10.20 11.08 -1.88
C PRO A 61 10.73 10.20 -3.00
N ILE A 62 11.22 10.83 -4.05
CA ILE A 62 11.81 10.15 -5.20
C ILE A 62 12.93 9.21 -4.74
N GLY A 63 12.87 7.97 -5.18
CA GLY A 63 13.89 6.97 -4.88
C GLY A 63 13.92 6.47 -3.45
N ALA A 64 13.05 6.97 -2.59
CA ALA A 64 13.01 6.55 -1.19
C ALA A 64 12.20 5.27 -1.01
N THR A 65 12.62 4.46 -0.04
CA THR A 65 11.89 3.28 0.37
C THR A 65 11.37 3.48 1.79
N LEU A 66 10.07 3.34 1.95
CA LEU A 66 9.42 3.35 3.26
C LEU A 66 9.16 1.91 3.69
N ILE A 67 9.62 1.55 4.87
CA ILE A 67 9.39 0.23 5.44
C ILE A 67 8.43 0.35 6.60
N HIS A 68 7.30 -0.33 6.49
CA HIS A 68 6.28 -0.38 7.54
C HIS A 68 6.31 -1.78 8.16
N ASN A 69 6.78 -1.86 9.40
CA ASN A 69 7.07 -3.14 10.04
C ASN A 69 5.94 -3.68 10.92
N MET A 70 4.79 -3.03 10.90
CA MET A 70 3.66 -3.53 11.67
C MET A 70 3.09 -4.78 11.01
N ALA A 71 3.25 -5.90 11.69
CA ALA A 71 2.70 -7.16 11.21
C ALA A 71 1.20 -7.23 11.48
N PHE A 72 0.47 -7.84 10.56
CA PHE A 72 -0.91 -8.18 10.81
C PHE A 72 -1.25 -9.53 10.16
N SER A 73 -2.25 -10.19 10.71
CA SER A 73 -2.70 -11.47 10.19
C SER A 73 -4.14 -11.33 9.68
N ASN A 74 -4.37 -11.79 8.46
CA ASN A 74 -5.71 -11.88 7.89
C ASN A 74 -6.22 -13.33 7.94
N ALA A 75 -5.92 -14.01 9.05
CA ALA A 75 -6.21 -15.44 9.19
C ALA A 75 -7.70 -15.76 9.06
N THR A 76 -8.57 -14.83 9.44
CA THR A 76 -10.02 -15.00 9.30
C THR A 76 -10.53 -14.55 7.93
N GLY A 77 -9.69 -13.92 7.13
CA GLY A 77 -10.09 -13.42 5.82
C GLY A 77 -11.04 -12.24 5.87
N GLU A 78 -11.10 -11.52 6.99
CA GLU A 78 -12.06 -10.42 7.15
C GLU A 78 -11.65 -9.14 6.46
N PHE A 79 -10.35 -8.93 6.28
CA PHE A 79 -9.81 -7.65 5.77
C PHE A 79 -9.29 -7.78 4.35
N GLY A 80 -9.47 -6.72 3.57
CA GLY A 80 -8.69 -6.48 2.37
C GLY A 80 -7.65 -5.41 2.66
N LEU A 81 -6.51 -5.47 1.98
CA LEU A 81 -5.46 -4.46 2.07
C LEU A 81 -5.44 -3.65 0.79
N TYR A 82 -5.47 -2.32 0.93
CA TYR A 82 -5.57 -1.40 -0.21
C TYR A 82 -4.53 -0.30 -0.12
N ILE A 83 -4.10 0.15 -1.29
CA ILE A 83 -3.19 1.29 -1.41
C ILE A 83 -3.77 2.31 -2.37
N LYS A 84 -3.60 3.58 -2.05
CA LYS A 84 -3.94 4.68 -2.94
C LYS A 84 -2.80 5.68 -2.95
N LEU A 85 -2.33 6.01 -4.16
CA LEU A 85 -1.31 7.02 -4.36
C LEU A 85 -1.97 8.34 -4.74
N THR A 86 -1.40 9.45 -4.29
CA THR A 86 -1.83 10.78 -4.69
C THR A 86 -0.62 11.51 -5.25
N LYS A 87 -0.75 12.03 -6.46
CA LYS A 87 0.33 12.78 -7.11
C LYS A 87 0.52 14.12 -6.44
N SER A 88 1.76 14.60 -6.42
CA SER A 88 2.09 15.94 -5.95
C SER A 88 2.25 16.93 -7.10
N ALA A 89 2.28 16.43 -8.32
CA ALA A 89 2.39 17.21 -9.55
C ALA A 89 1.43 16.62 -10.60
N THR A 90 1.62 16.97 -11.86
CA THR A 90 0.75 16.47 -12.94
C THR A 90 1.13 15.07 -13.42
N GLU A 91 2.25 14.54 -12.95
CA GLU A 91 2.78 13.25 -13.40
C GLU A 91 2.15 12.09 -12.63
N THR A 92 2.00 10.95 -13.31
CA THR A 92 1.43 9.74 -12.72
C THR A 92 2.39 9.14 -11.70
N PRO A 93 1.97 8.94 -10.44
CA PRO A 93 2.85 8.31 -9.45
C PRO A 93 3.06 6.84 -9.73
N THR A 94 4.27 6.34 -9.41
CA THR A 94 4.63 4.94 -9.56
C THR A 94 5.38 4.47 -8.32
N VAL A 95 4.92 3.37 -7.73
CA VAL A 95 5.49 2.82 -6.50
C VAL A 95 5.57 1.31 -6.59
N ASP A 96 6.74 0.76 -6.23
CA ASP A 96 6.90 -0.67 -6.07
C ASP A 96 6.56 -1.06 -4.63
N VAL A 97 5.74 -2.08 -4.48
CA VAL A 97 5.28 -2.57 -3.18
C VAL A 97 5.68 -4.03 -3.00
N ILE A 98 6.26 -4.31 -1.85
CA ILE A 98 6.62 -5.68 -1.47
C ILE A 98 5.94 -5.98 -0.13
N LEU A 99 5.13 -7.03 -0.08
CA LEU A 99 4.56 -7.58 1.15
C LEU A 99 5.37 -8.78 1.58
N ARG A 100 5.75 -8.80 2.85
CA ARG A 100 6.55 -9.90 3.42
C ARG A 100 5.80 -10.67 4.47
#